data_1c8b9d4a9e0d630629af69550aec67c4
#
_entry.id   1c8b9d4a9e0d630629af69550aec67c4
#
_cell.length_a   1.000
_cell.length_b   1.000
_cell.length_c   1.000
_cell.angle_alpha   90.00
_cell.angle_beta   90.00
_cell.angle_gamma   90.00
#
_symmetry.space_group_name_H-M   'P 1'
#
loop_
_entity.id
_entity.type
_entity.pdbx_description
1 polymer ?
#
loop_
_entity_poly.entity_id
_entity_poly.type
_entity_poly.pdbx_seq_one_letter_code
_entity_poly.pdbx_strand_id
1 'polypeptide(L)'
;MLFHRILSCFVLVTPLLALPALGQEQPPRDEVQQQQPSEEGIFGLLPADSVTEHVLQTREGELAYTATAGTLNLYGQDGKQNAKIFYTAYKAKDRAPDRPVTFAFNGGPGA
;
A
#
# COMPACT_ATOMS: atom_id res chain seq x y z
N MET A 1 14.46 66.08 67.66
CA MET A 1 13.58 66.65 66.62
C MET A 1 14.02 66.07 65.32
N LEU A 2 13.18 65.17 64.78
CA LEU A 2 13.55 64.21 63.74
C LEU A 2 12.94 64.68 62.46
N PHE A 3 13.73 64.99 61.44
CA PHE A 3 13.27 65.29 60.11
C PHE A 3 13.36 64.00 59.26
N HIS A 4 12.22 63.45 58.97
CA HIS A 4 12.09 62.36 58.00
C HIS A 4 12.05 62.89 56.57
N ARG A 5 13.07 62.58 55.76
CA ARG A 5 13.09 62.86 54.34
C ARG A 5 12.51 61.59 53.60
N ILE A 6 11.30 61.74 53.13
CA ILE A 6 10.68 60.71 52.30
C ILE A 6 11.22 60.92 50.89
N LEU A 7 12.04 59.95 50.40
CA LEU A 7 12.53 59.90 49.06
C LEU A 7 11.48 59.11 48.20
N SER A 8 10.73 59.85 47.40
CA SER A 8 9.75 59.30 46.48
C SER A 8 10.47 58.73 45.25
N CYS A 9 10.51 57.43 45.16
CA CYS A 9 11.05 56.71 44.00
C CYS A 9 9.97 56.63 42.92
N PHE A 10 10.11 57.43 41.88
CA PHE A 10 9.22 57.47 40.77
C PHE A 10 9.61 56.30 39.81
N VAL A 11 8.88 55.18 39.84
CA VAL A 11 9.09 54.09 38.91
C VAL A 11 8.37 54.43 37.62
N LEU A 12 9.15 54.67 36.59
CA LEU A 12 8.69 54.95 35.24
C LEU A 12 8.37 53.58 34.56
N VAL A 13 7.10 53.22 34.55
CA VAL A 13 6.63 52.04 33.86
C VAL A 13 6.43 52.41 32.39
N THR A 14 7.35 51.97 31.53
CA THR A 14 7.20 52.07 30.09
C THR A 14 6.30 50.93 29.56
N PRO A 15 5.19 51.19 28.89
CA PRO A 15 4.42 50.14 28.26
C PRO A 15 5.16 49.60 27.05
N LEU A 16 5.58 48.34 27.10
CA LEU A 16 6.11 47.58 25.98
C LEU A 16 4.95 47.27 25.05
N LEU A 17 4.86 48.00 23.94
CA LEU A 17 3.92 47.67 22.85
C LEU A 17 4.33 46.33 22.25
N ALA A 18 3.59 45.28 22.59
CA ALA A 18 3.67 44.02 21.91
C ALA A 18 3.06 44.14 20.50
N LEU A 19 3.90 44.15 19.49
CA LEU A 19 3.47 43.97 18.10
C LEU A 19 2.90 42.55 17.93
N PRO A 20 1.71 42.37 17.36
CA PRO A 20 1.26 41.05 16.99
C PRO A 20 2.18 40.50 15.91
N ALA A 21 2.85 39.38 16.23
CA ALA A 21 3.54 38.58 15.22
C ALA A 21 2.50 38.12 14.22
N LEU A 22 2.56 38.65 13.01
CA LEU A 22 1.84 38.08 11.85
C LEU A 22 2.33 36.65 11.69
N GLY A 23 1.56 35.70 12.20
CA GLY A 23 1.75 34.29 11.92
C GLY A 23 1.70 34.11 10.41
N GLN A 24 2.85 33.76 9.81
CA GLN A 24 2.85 33.22 8.46
C GLN A 24 2.06 31.92 8.50
N GLU A 25 0.83 31.97 7.98
CA GLU A 25 0.10 30.77 7.60
C GLU A 25 0.98 30.02 6.59
N GLN A 26 1.71 29.02 7.07
CA GLN A 26 2.30 28.04 6.18
C GLN A 26 1.15 27.38 5.41
N PRO A 27 1.22 27.37 4.07
CA PRO A 27 0.24 26.59 3.29
C PRO A 27 0.28 25.15 3.81
N PRO A 28 -0.87 24.46 3.83
CA PRO A 28 -0.91 23.06 4.24
C PRO A 28 0.14 22.33 3.43
N ARG A 29 1.16 21.83 4.09
CA ARG A 29 2.02 20.82 3.50
C ARG A 29 1.08 19.67 3.22
N ASP A 30 0.84 19.42 1.94
CA ASP A 30 0.36 18.13 1.52
C ASP A 30 1.29 17.13 2.21
N GLU A 31 0.77 16.53 3.29
CA GLU A 31 1.39 15.36 3.86
C GLU A 31 1.37 14.33 2.74
N VAL A 32 2.49 14.27 2.02
CA VAL A 32 2.81 13.09 1.25
C VAL A 32 2.74 12.00 2.29
N GLN A 33 1.59 11.33 2.34
CA GLN A 33 1.41 10.11 3.11
C GLN A 33 2.53 9.19 2.62
N GLN A 34 3.63 9.21 3.35
CA GLN A 34 4.63 8.17 3.25
C GLN A 34 3.88 6.91 3.61
N GLN A 35 3.38 6.25 2.55
CA GLN A 35 2.89 4.89 2.68
C GLN A 35 4.02 4.12 3.35
N GLN A 36 3.82 3.87 4.65
CA GLN A 36 4.66 2.93 5.37
C GLN A 36 4.67 1.67 4.51
N PRO A 37 5.86 1.12 4.19
CA PRO A 37 5.93 -0.13 3.48
C PRO A 37 5.07 -1.12 4.26
N SER A 38 3.97 -1.55 3.66
CA SER A 38 3.13 -2.59 4.23
C SER A 38 4.03 -3.76 4.55
N GLU A 39 3.75 -4.53 5.61
CA GLU A 39 4.55 -5.69 6.03
C GLU A 39 4.75 -6.74 4.91
N GLU A 40 4.04 -6.59 3.81
CA GLU A 40 4.17 -7.38 2.59
C GLU A 40 5.50 -7.18 1.84
N GLY A 41 6.24 -6.10 2.11
CA GLY A 41 7.55 -5.82 1.49
C GLY A 41 7.48 -5.91 -0.04
N ILE A 42 8.46 -6.60 -0.65
CA ILE A 42 8.55 -6.78 -2.12
C ILE A 42 7.33 -7.49 -2.72
N PHE A 43 6.62 -8.31 -1.94
CA PHE A 43 5.45 -9.05 -2.41
C PHE A 43 4.24 -8.14 -2.65
N GLY A 44 4.16 -6.99 -1.99
CA GLY A 44 3.14 -5.97 -2.22
C GLY A 44 3.29 -5.24 -3.55
N LEU A 45 4.44 -5.36 -4.22
CA LEU A 45 4.69 -4.75 -5.53
C LEU A 45 4.11 -5.57 -6.69
N LEU A 46 3.69 -6.81 -6.44
CA LEU A 46 3.09 -7.65 -7.47
C LEU A 46 1.64 -7.23 -7.70
N PRO A 47 1.18 -7.16 -8.97
CA PRO A 47 -0.19 -6.79 -9.28
C PRO A 47 -1.18 -7.84 -8.73
N ALA A 48 -2.41 -7.43 -8.54
CA ALA A 48 -3.52 -8.33 -8.25
C ALA A 48 -3.74 -9.34 -9.39
N ASP A 49 -4.39 -10.46 -9.08
CA ASP A 49 -4.75 -11.46 -10.07
C ASP A 49 -5.60 -10.85 -11.19
N SER A 50 -5.29 -11.20 -12.42
CA SER A 50 -6.02 -10.79 -13.62
C SER A 50 -6.84 -11.95 -14.17
N VAL A 51 -8.12 -11.73 -14.42
CA VAL A 51 -9.05 -12.74 -14.98
C VAL A 51 -9.64 -12.20 -16.27
N THR A 52 -9.52 -12.97 -17.34
CA THR A 52 -10.05 -12.63 -18.67
C THR A 52 -10.92 -13.76 -19.22
N GLU A 53 -11.89 -13.39 -20.04
CA GLU A 53 -12.79 -14.36 -20.68
C GLU A 53 -12.43 -14.50 -22.15
N HIS A 54 -12.48 -15.75 -22.65
CA HIS A 54 -12.09 -16.11 -24.00
C HIS A 54 -13.01 -17.15 -24.59
N VAL A 55 -13.05 -17.18 -25.91
CA VAL A 55 -13.69 -18.23 -26.69
C VAL A 55 -12.69 -18.74 -27.73
N LEU A 56 -12.44 -20.03 -27.73
CA LEU A 56 -11.57 -20.71 -28.68
C LEU A 56 -12.42 -21.53 -29.63
N GLN A 57 -12.22 -21.32 -30.93
CA GLN A 57 -12.84 -22.19 -31.99
C GLN A 57 -12.00 -23.45 -32.10
N THR A 58 -12.61 -24.59 -31.80
CA THR A 58 -12.00 -25.91 -31.94
C THR A 58 -12.68 -26.71 -33.07
N ARG A 59 -12.13 -27.85 -33.42
CA ARG A 59 -12.76 -28.77 -34.38
C ARG A 59 -14.06 -29.38 -33.85
N GLU A 60 -14.25 -29.39 -32.55
CA GLU A 60 -15.40 -29.97 -31.86
C GLU A 60 -16.45 -28.90 -31.49
N GLY A 61 -16.18 -27.63 -31.80
CA GLY A 61 -17.06 -26.51 -31.50
C GLY A 61 -16.36 -25.39 -30.70
N GLU A 62 -17.16 -24.48 -30.18
CA GLU A 62 -16.67 -23.38 -29.37
C GLU A 62 -16.35 -23.84 -27.95
N LEU A 63 -15.18 -23.45 -27.46
CA LEU A 63 -14.78 -23.64 -26.09
C LEU A 63 -14.66 -22.26 -25.40
N ALA A 64 -15.64 -21.91 -24.55
CA ALA A 64 -15.57 -20.74 -23.70
C ALA A 64 -14.77 -21.08 -22.44
N TYR A 65 -13.81 -20.23 -22.10
CA TYR A 65 -12.97 -20.41 -20.90
C TYR A 65 -12.58 -19.08 -20.26
N THR A 66 -12.15 -19.15 -19.01
CA THR A 66 -11.49 -18.06 -18.32
C THR A 66 -9.98 -18.34 -18.24
N ALA A 67 -9.17 -17.31 -18.44
CA ALA A 67 -7.74 -17.34 -18.15
C ALA A 67 -7.48 -16.45 -16.93
N THR A 68 -6.75 -16.99 -15.96
CA THR A 68 -6.34 -16.27 -14.75
C THR A 68 -4.82 -16.24 -14.71
N ALA A 69 -4.25 -15.06 -14.56
CA ALA A 69 -2.84 -14.87 -14.24
C ALA A 69 -2.74 -14.33 -12.83
N GLY A 70 -2.02 -15.01 -11.96
CA GLY A 70 -2.01 -14.63 -10.55
C GLY A 70 -0.83 -15.21 -9.76
N THR A 71 -0.87 -15.04 -8.45
CA THR A 71 0.16 -15.53 -7.55
C THR A 71 -0.41 -16.31 -6.38
N LEU A 72 0.23 -17.42 -6.03
CA LEU A 72 -0.02 -18.21 -4.84
C LEU A 72 0.98 -17.84 -3.76
N ASN A 73 0.50 -17.48 -2.58
CA ASN A 73 1.35 -17.16 -1.45
C ASN A 73 1.87 -18.44 -0.79
N LEU A 74 3.17 -18.49 -0.54
CA LEU A 74 3.79 -19.52 0.26
C LEU A 74 4.20 -18.96 1.62
N TYR A 75 3.89 -19.70 2.67
CA TYR A 75 4.15 -19.32 4.05
C TYR A 75 5.18 -20.27 4.67
N GLY A 76 6.09 -19.71 5.44
CA GLY A 76 7.05 -20.48 6.23
C GLY A 76 6.40 -21.12 7.48
N GLN A 77 7.19 -21.87 8.23
CA GLN A 77 6.75 -22.48 9.50
C GLN A 77 6.41 -21.44 10.58
N ASP A 78 6.96 -20.25 10.45
CA ASP A 78 6.69 -19.09 11.31
C ASP A 78 5.40 -18.34 10.94
N GLY A 79 4.66 -18.82 9.93
CA GLY A 79 3.43 -18.19 9.44
C GLY A 79 3.66 -16.94 8.58
N LYS A 80 4.91 -16.55 8.32
CA LYS A 80 5.22 -15.41 7.46
C LYS A 80 5.27 -15.82 6.00
N GLN A 81 4.78 -14.94 5.13
CA GLN A 81 4.90 -15.12 3.70
C GLN A 81 6.37 -15.01 3.29
N ASN A 82 6.92 -16.06 2.68
CA ASN A 82 8.32 -16.12 2.26
C ASN A 82 8.51 -16.24 0.77
N ALA A 83 7.46 -16.56 0.01
CA ALA A 83 7.50 -16.60 -1.44
C ALA A 83 6.12 -16.38 -2.07
N LYS A 84 6.12 -16.06 -3.36
CA LYS A 84 4.95 -16.13 -4.25
C LYS A 84 5.30 -16.94 -5.49
N ILE A 85 4.40 -17.82 -5.88
CA ILE A 85 4.50 -18.57 -7.13
C ILE A 85 3.54 -17.95 -8.13
N PHE A 86 4.06 -17.48 -9.26
CA PHE A 86 3.23 -17.06 -10.38
C PHE A 86 2.61 -18.28 -11.06
N TYR A 87 1.33 -18.18 -11.41
CA TYR A 87 0.62 -19.19 -12.14
C TYR A 87 -0.26 -18.60 -13.24
N THR A 88 -0.57 -19.41 -14.24
CA THR A 88 -1.64 -19.17 -15.19
C THR A 88 -2.60 -20.35 -15.18
N ALA A 89 -3.90 -20.10 -15.01
CA ALA A 89 -4.93 -21.14 -15.02
C ALA A 89 -5.91 -20.89 -16.13
N TYR A 90 -6.28 -21.95 -16.85
CA TYR A 90 -7.32 -21.95 -17.87
C TYR A 90 -8.46 -22.84 -17.41
N LYS A 91 -9.65 -22.28 -17.29
CA LYS A 91 -10.83 -22.99 -16.79
C LYS A 91 -11.95 -22.91 -17.82
N ALA A 92 -12.33 -24.06 -18.39
CA ALA A 92 -13.47 -24.11 -19.26
C ALA A 92 -14.77 -23.75 -18.54
N LYS A 93 -15.66 -23.00 -19.19
CA LYS A 93 -16.96 -22.60 -18.62
C LYS A 93 -17.92 -23.78 -18.56
N ASP A 94 -17.87 -24.68 -19.55
CA ASP A 94 -18.68 -25.90 -19.56
C ASP A 94 -18.09 -26.91 -18.60
N ARG A 95 -18.79 -27.16 -17.52
CA ARG A 95 -18.31 -28.03 -16.44
C ARG A 95 -18.89 -29.43 -16.57
N ALA A 96 -18.12 -30.34 -17.16
CA ALA A 96 -18.31 -31.75 -16.81
C ALA A 96 -17.71 -31.99 -15.42
N PRO A 97 -18.44 -32.60 -14.46
CA PRO A 97 -17.95 -32.77 -13.08
C PRO A 97 -16.68 -33.63 -12.99
N ASP A 98 -16.45 -34.50 -13.97
CA ASP A 98 -15.35 -35.48 -13.99
C ASP A 98 -14.16 -35.03 -14.86
N ARG A 99 -14.04 -33.74 -15.16
CA ARG A 99 -12.97 -33.25 -16.01
C ARG A 99 -11.64 -33.30 -15.28
N PRO A 100 -10.58 -33.91 -15.85
CA PRO A 100 -9.26 -33.96 -15.25
C PRO A 100 -8.63 -32.57 -15.20
N VAL A 101 -7.81 -32.33 -14.18
CA VAL A 101 -6.96 -31.12 -14.06
C VAL A 101 -5.56 -31.49 -14.51
N THR A 102 -5.00 -30.68 -15.40
CA THR A 102 -3.61 -30.83 -15.86
C THR A 102 -2.75 -29.74 -15.22
N PHE A 103 -1.66 -30.14 -14.57
CA PHE A 103 -0.64 -29.23 -14.06
C PHE A 103 0.57 -29.26 -14.99
N ALA A 104 1.00 -28.07 -15.42
CA ALA A 104 2.22 -27.92 -16.20
C ALA A 104 3.21 -27.08 -15.39
N PHE A 105 4.43 -27.60 -15.20
CA PHE A 105 5.50 -26.90 -14.51
C PHE A 105 6.58 -26.52 -15.51
N ASN A 106 7.13 -25.31 -15.32
CA ASN A 106 8.31 -24.94 -16.10
C ASN A 106 9.48 -25.90 -15.78
N GLY A 107 10.25 -26.26 -16.81
CA GLY A 107 11.43 -27.07 -16.63
C GLY A 107 12.52 -26.35 -15.84
N GLY A 108 13.50 -27.12 -15.36
CA GLY A 108 14.66 -26.56 -14.65
C GLY A 108 15.55 -25.70 -15.55
N PRO A 109 16.64 -25.09 -14.98
CA PRO A 109 17.58 -24.28 -15.75
C PRO A 109 18.17 -25.08 -16.92
N GLY A 110 17.95 -24.61 -18.15
CA GLY A 110 18.45 -25.26 -19.37
C GLY A 110 17.48 -26.28 -20.02
N ALA A 111 16.22 -26.32 -19.58
CA ALA A 111 15.18 -27.10 -20.26
C ALA A 111 14.57 -26.28 -21.41
#